data_0836e9f2482844962f4e6285f3873c89
#
_entry.id   0836e9f2482844962f4e6285f3873c89
#
_cell.length_a   1.000
_cell.length_b   1.000
_cell.length_c   1.000
_cell.angle_alpha   90.00
_cell.angle_beta   90.00
_cell.angle_gamma   90.00
#
_symmetry.space_group_name_H-M   'P 1'
#
loop_
_entity.id
_entity.type
_entity.pdbx_description
1 polymer ?
#
loop_
_entity_poly.entity_id
_entity_poly.type
_entity_poly.pdbx_seq_one_letter_code
_entity_poly.pdbx_strand_id
1 'polypeptide(L)'
;MRRRKFVGLGILVFVLAVLVGVASKGLIKPAWVKDYSVEWTDKVGRTVTDLSYGEGEAQKFDLYLPADNSKKTYGLVVYLHAGGFTSGDKKDDQQMLQWLASKGYVAAGINYTLRTDENGASVTSQAQEIKDSIPHVIEAAKNEGYTIDKMAISGGSAGHALAMIYAYRDAKEAPVPVVLTFGGVGPSSFYMEDWGIYGADTNHEAAAGLVSATSGQEVTEEMIMDGSYKEIVNEISAVHWVTEETVPSVVIYGKHDKVQPYKAAVRLEKALKENGVDYQFLTAEHSGHGLQNDDAVYKEYMMLVEEYLAKYMPVD
;
A
#
# COMPACT_ATOMS: atom_id res chain seq x y z
N MET A 1 -20.71 8.08 -29.08
CA MET A 1 -21.63 7.64 -28.00
C MET A 1 -21.50 6.17 -27.56
N ARG A 2 -21.20 5.19 -28.42
CA ARG A 2 -21.00 3.78 -28.01
C ARG A 2 -19.66 3.54 -27.31
N ARG A 3 -18.56 4.19 -27.73
CA ARG A 3 -17.18 3.99 -27.17
C ARG A 3 -17.06 4.46 -25.72
N ARG A 4 -17.60 5.64 -25.34
CA ARG A 4 -17.61 6.11 -23.94
C ARG A 4 -18.34 5.17 -22.98
N LYS A 5 -19.34 4.43 -23.46
CA LYS A 5 -20.05 3.41 -22.67
C LYS A 5 -19.21 2.16 -22.41
N PHE A 6 -18.27 1.81 -23.31
CA PHE A 6 -17.40 0.64 -23.13
C PHE A 6 -16.27 0.90 -22.11
N VAL A 7 -15.67 2.08 -22.12
CA VAL A 7 -14.66 2.48 -21.11
C VAL A 7 -15.30 2.59 -19.73
N GLY A 8 -16.48 3.22 -19.64
CA GLY A 8 -17.25 3.28 -18.39
C GLY A 8 -17.66 1.89 -17.88
N LEU A 9 -17.97 0.93 -18.78
CA LEU A 9 -18.30 -0.44 -18.40
C LEU A 9 -17.06 -1.20 -17.87
N GLY A 10 -15.88 -0.98 -18.44
CA GLY A 10 -14.62 -1.58 -17.97
C GLY A 10 -14.23 -1.10 -16.57
N ILE A 11 -14.35 0.20 -16.32
CA ILE A 11 -14.12 0.80 -15.00
C ILE A 11 -15.18 0.31 -14.00
N LEU A 12 -16.44 0.23 -14.40
CA LEU A 12 -17.53 -0.27 -13.55
C LEU A 12 -17.33 -1.75 -13.17
N VAL A 13 -16.87 -2.58 -14.11
CA VAL A 13 -16.55 -4.00 -13.85
C VAL A 13 -15.36 -4.13 -12.92
N PHE A 14 -14.34 -3.30 -13.08
CA PHE A 14 -13.19 -3.23 -12.18
C PHE A 14 -13.61 -2.84 -10.76
N VAL A 15 -14.38 -1.77 -10.60
CA VAL A 15 -14.92 -1.31 -9.30
C VAL A 15 -15.83 -2.36 -8.67
N LEU A 16 -16.70 -3.01 -9.45
CA LEU A 16 -17.56 -4.09 -8.96
C LEU A 16 -16.76 -5.34 -8.55
N ALA A 17 -15.70 -5.71 -9.27
CA ALA A 17 -14.82 -6.82 -8.88
C ALA A 17 -14.07 -6.51 -7.58
N VAL A 18 -13.61 -5.27 -7.39
CA VAL A 18 -12.99 -4.81 -6.14
C VAL A 18 -14.03 -4.80 -5.00
N LEU A 19 -15.23 -4.27 -5.23
CA LEU A 19 -16.30 -4.24 -4.22
C LEU A 19 -16.79 -5.64 -3.81
N VAL A 20 -16.91 -6.57 -4.75
CA VAL A 20 -17.26 -7.97 -4.45
C VAL A 20 -16.14 -8.66 -3.68
N GLY A 21 -14.87 -8.39 -4.01
CA GLY A 21 -13.71 -8.90 -3.27
C GLY A 21 -13.67 -8.37 -1.82
N VAL A 22 -13.95 -7.08 -1.63
CA VAL A 22 -14.00 -6.45 -0.30
C VAL A 22 -15.20 -6.93 0.51
N ALA A 23 -16.39 -7.02 -0.09
CA ALA A 23 -17.60 -7.49 0.59
C ALA A 23 -17.50 -8.97 1.01
N SER A 24 -16.84 -9.83 0.23
CA SER A 24 -16.60 -11.23 0.61
C SER A 24 -15.64 -11.36 1.80
N LYS A 25 -14.66 -10.44 1.95
CA LYS A 25 -13.80 -10.37 3.13
C LYS A 25 -14.54 -9.98 4.42
N GLY A 26 -15.60 -9.17 4.33
CA GLY A 26 -16.41 -8.78 5.49
C GLY A 26 -17.25 -9.90 6.06
N LEU A 27 -17.58 -10.93 5.27
CA LEU A 27 -18.51 -12.00 5.62
C LEU A 27 -17.86 -13.28 6.18
N ILE A 28 -16.57 -13.54 5.85
CA ILE A 28 -15.87 -14.75 6.30
C ILE A 28 -14.49 -14.34 6.78
N LYS A 29 -14.38 -14.02 8.08
CA LYS A 29 -13.05 -13.82 8.71
C LYS A 29 -12.45 -15.18 9.02
N PRO A 30 -11.25 -15.54 8.49
CA PRO A 30 -10.55 -16.76 8.88
C PRO A 30 -10.30 -16.81 10.39
N ALA A 31 -10.24 -18.02 10.96
CA ALA A 31 -10.09 -18.18 12.41
C ALA A 31 -8.83 -17.53 12.98
N TRP A 32 -7.73 -17.52 12.18
CA TRP A 32 -6.45 -16.92 12.56
C TRP A 32 -6.48 -15.38 12.68
N VAL A 33 -7.46 -14.69 12.07
CA VAL A 33 -7.63 -13.23 12.23
C VAL A 33 -7.82 -12.85 13.69
N LYS A 34 -8.33 -13.76 14.51
CA LYS A 34 -8.47 -13.55 15.96
C LYS A 34 -7.12 -13.43 16.67
N ASP A 35 -6.08 -14.08 16.14
CA ASP A 35 -4.73 -14.03 16.71
C ASP A 35 -4.09 -12.63 16.56
N TYR A 36 -4.60 -11.85 15.61
CA TYR A 36 -4.20 -10.47 15.33
C TYR A 36 -5.29 -9.45 15.67
N SER A 37 -6.29 -9.85 16.46
CA SER A 37 -7.29 -8.93 17.00
C SER A 37 -6.97 -8.59 18.45
N VAL A 38 -7.20 -7.34 18.80
CA VAL A 38 -6.91 -6.80 20.12
C VAL A 38 -8.20 -6.21 20.70
N GLU A 39 -8.50 -6.52 21.97
CA GLU A 39 -9.50 -5.76 22.71
C GLU A 39 -8.93 -4.37 23.02
N TRP A 40 -9.37 -3.39 22.25
CA TRP A 40 -8.85 -2.03 22.33
C TRP A 40 -9.42 -1.29 23.53
N THR A 41 -8.58 -1.05 24.51
CA THR A 41 -8.91 -0.36 25.78
C THR A 41 -7.79 0.60 26.14
N ASP A 42 -8.04 1.54 27.05
CA ASP A 42 -7.04 2.50 27.53
C ASP A 42 -5.79 1.84 28.17
N LYS A 43 -5.89 0.56 28.55
CA LYS A 43 -4.75 -0.22 29.06
C LYS A 43 -3.83 -0.70 27.93
N VAL A 44 -4.34 -0.80 26.72
CA VAL A 44 -3.59 -1.24 25.53
C VAL A 44 -3.08 -0.04 24.75
N GLY A 45 -3.93 0.98 24.59
CA GLY A 45 -3.59 2.18 23.84
C GLY A 45 -4.77 3.12 23.67
N ARG A 46 -4.55 4.20 22.96
CA ARG A 46 -5.58 5.18 22.63
C ARG A 46 -5.47 5.63 21.17
N THR A 47 -6.56 6.16 20.64
CA THR A 47 -6.62 6.67 19.27
C THR A 47 -6.82 8.20 19.29
N VAL A 48 -6.08 8.90 18.44
CA VAL A 48 -6.30 10.31 18.12
C VAL A 48 -6.72 10.37 16.65
N THR A 49 -7.93 10.85 16.38
CA THR A 49 -8.55 10.75 15.05
C THR A 49 -8.60 12.07 14.31
N ASP A 50 -8.69 11.97 12.98
CA ASP A 50 -8.98 13.07 12.07
C ASP A 50 -7.98 14.25 12.15
N LEU A 51 -6.72 13.95 12.46
CA LEU A 51 -5.64 14.93 12.40
C LEU A 51 -5.37 15.32 10.95
N SER A 52 -5.21 16.62 10.67
CA SER A 52 -4.98 17.12 9.32
C SER A 52 -3.49 17.20 8.98
N TYR A 53 -3.13 16.84 7.74
CA TYR A 53 -1.81 17.11 7.17
C TYR A 53 -1.84 18.10 6.00
N GLY A 54 -3.02 18.61 5.66
CA GLY A 54 -3.25 19.60 4.62
C GLY A 54 -4.64 20.22 4.70
N GLU A 55 -5.01 20.99 3.70
CA GLU A 55 -6.29 21.71 3.64
C GLU A 55 -7.43 20.88 3.03
N GLY A 56 -7.10 19.80 2.31
CA GLY A 56 -8.07 18.93 1.66
C GLY A 56 -8.88 18.12 2.67
N GLU A 57 -10.15 17.88 2.36
CA GLU A 57 -11.05 17.08 3.21
C GLU A 57 -10.52 15.66 3.46
N ALA A 58 -9.90 15.05 2.43
CA ALA A 58 -9.29 13.73 2.52
C ALA A 58 -7.93 13.73 3.23
N GLN A 59 -7.26 14.90 3.39
CA GLN A 59 -5.91 15.01 3.92
C GLN A 59 -5.89 14.88 5.44
N LYS A 60 -6.25 13.69 5.93
CA LYS A 60 -6.36 13.36 7.36
C LYS A 60 -5.71 12.03 7.69
N PHE A 61 -5.29 11.89 8.94
CA PHE A 61 -4.76 10.64 9.49
C PHE A 61 -5.27 10.40 10.91
N ASP A 62 -5.19 9.14 11.33
CA ASP A 62 -5.44 8.73 12.71
C ASP A 62 -4.15 8.17 13.31
N LEU A 63 -3.90 8.46 14.59
CA LEU A 63 -2.83 7.87 15.37
C LEU A 63 -3.38 6.84 16.35
N TYR A 64 -2.73 5.70 16.43
CA TYR A 64 -2.93 4.65 17.42
C TYR A 64 -1.68 4.58 18.27
N LEU A 65 -1.82 4.95 19.52
CA LEU A 65 -0.72 5.16 20.45
C LEU A 65 -0.71 4.06 21.51
N PRO A 66 0.41 3.38 21.75
CA PRO A 66 0.49 2.39 22.83
C PRO A 66 0.25 3.04 24.19
N ALA A 67 -0.30 2.30 25.16
CA ALA A 67 -0.52 2.83 26.51
C ALA A 67 0.77 3.18 27.25
N ASP A 68 1.85 2.44 26.96
CA ASP A 68 3.19 2.74 27.50
C ASP A 68 3.83 3.88 26.71
N ASN A 69 3.94 5.05 27.36
CA ASN A 69 4.61 6.24 26.84
C ASN A 69 5.92 6.56 27.59
N SER A 70 6.48 5.59 28.30
CA SER A 70 7.69 5.80 29.14
C SER A 70 9.00 5.64 28.38
N LYS A 71 8.97 5.16 27.13
CA LYS A 71 10.18 4.91 26.33
C LYS A 71 10.77 6.21 25.79
N LYS A 72 12.08 6.18 25.57
CA LYS A 72 12.80 7.32 25.01
C LYS A 72 12.43 7.59 23.56
N THR A 73 12.26 6.53 22.77
CA THR A 73 11.88 6.58 21.36
C THR A 73 10.93 5.43 21.00
N TYR A 74 10.21 5.60 19.88
CA TYR A 74 9.25 4.65 19.35
C TYR A 74 9.47 4.47 17.85
N GLY A 75 9.23 3.26 17.36
CA GLY A 75 9.05 3.01 15.94
C GLY A 75 7.65 3.42 15.50
N LEU A 76 7.56 4.07 14.33
CA LEU A 76 6.30 4.39 13.66
C LEU A 76 5.98 3.33 12.60
N VAL A 77 4.77 2.80 12.58
CA VAL A 77 4.26 2.01 11.45
C VAL A 77 3.12 2.77 10.78
N VAL A 78 3.34 3.19 9.54
CA VAL A 78 2.29 3.77 8.70
C VAL A 78 1.61 2.65 7.94
N TYR A 79 0.29 2.62 7.94
CA TYR A 79 -0.51 1.66 7.18
C TYR A 79 -1.51 2.38 6.28
N LEU A 80 -1.41 2.12 4.98
CA LEU A 80 -2.19 2.76 3.93
C LEU A 80 -3.32 1.84 3.47
N HIS A 81 -4.54 2.40 3.41
CA HIS A 81 -5.73 1.63 3.08
C HIS A 81 -5.76 1.16 1.62
N ALA A 82 -6.44 0.04 1.39
CA ALA A 82 -6.78 -0.48 0.08
C ALA A 82 -7.89 0.35 -0.59
N GLY A 83 -8.29 -0.03 -1.82
CA GLY A 83 -9.46 0.55 -2.48
C GLY A 83 -9.24 0.99 -3.92
N GLY A 84 -8.20 0.48 -4.59
CA GLY A 84 -7.96 0.72 -6.02
C GLY A 84 -7.73 2.19 -6.37
N PHE A 85 -7.21 2.98 -5.41
CA PHE A 85 -6.96 4.42 -5.54
C PHE A 85 -8.23 5.29 -5.65
N THR A 86 -9.43 4.68 -5.61
CA THR A 86 -10.74 5.32 -5.84
C THR A 86 -11.71 5.18 -4.67
N SER A 87 -11.37 4.38 -3.67
CA SER A 87 -12.19 4.10 -2.49
C SER A 87 -11.33 3.72 -1.29
N GLY A 88 -11.95 3.56 -0.13
CA GLY A 88 -11.30 3.19 1.12
C GLY A 88 -11.19 4.35 2.10
N ASP A 89 -10.87 4.02 3.34
CA ASP A 89 -10.67 4.98 4.43
C ASP A 89 -9.64 4.42 5.42
N LYS A 90 -8.90 5.30 6.09
CA LYS A 90 -7.93 4.96 7.15
C LYS A 90 -8.49 4.10 8.27
N LYS A 91 -9.82 4.09 8.43
CA LYS A 91 -10.54 3.27 9.41
C LYS A 91 -10.71 1.81 8.99
N ASP A 92 -10.55 1.51 7.70
CA ASP A 92 -10.75 0.14 7.20
C ASP A 92 -9.72 -0.84 7.77
N ASP A 93 -8.53 -0.34 8.12
CA ASP A 93 -7.42 -1.11 8.67
C ASP A 93 -7.23 -0.91 10.19
N GLN A 94 -8.26 -0.40 10.88
CA GLN A 94 -8.23 -0.11 12.32
C GLN A 94 -7.72 -1.31 13.16
N GLN A 95 -8.10 -2.52 12.80
CA GLN A 95 -7.68 -3.73 13.52
C GLN A 95 -6.17 -3.96 13.44
N MET A 96 -5.57 -3.75 12.27
CA MET A 96 -4.13 -3.83 12.06
C MET A 96 -3.41 -2.74 12.85
N LEU A 97 -3.90 -1.51 12.82
CA LEU A 97 -3.32 -0.37 13.53
C LEU A 97 -3.37 -0.56 15.06
N GLN A 98 -4.48 -1.07 15.59
CA GLN A 98 -4.60 -1.42 17.01
C GLN A 98 -3.66 -2.55 17.42
N TRP A 99 -3.53 -3.58 16.56
CA TRP A 99 -2.59 -4.67 16.80
C TRP A 99 -1.14 -4.17 16.82
N LEU A 100 -0.73 -3.34 15.88
CA LEU A 100 0.60 -2.73 15.86
C LEU A 100 0.87 -1.89 17.12
N ALA A 101 -0.10 -1.07 17.52
CA ALA A 101 0.02 -0.28 18.74
C ALA A 101 0.08 -1.15 20.02
N SER A 102 -0.63 -2.28 20.05
CA SER A 102 -0.55 -3.25 21.16
C SER A 102 0.83 -3.91 21.28
N LYS A 103 1.62 -3.92 20.20
CA LYS A 103 3.02 -4.40 20.20
C LYS A 103 4.01 -3.32 20.63
N GLY A 104 3.56 -2.10 20.91
CA GLY A 104 4.37 -0.99 21.40
C GLY A 104 4.87 -0.03 20.31
N TYR A 105 4.39 -0.15 19.09
CA TYR A 105 4.65 0.81 18.00
C TYR A 105 3.65 1.97 18.07
N VAL A 106 4.05 3.15 17.64
CA VAL A 106 3.09 4.17 17.19
C VAL A 106 2.60 3.74 15.82
N ALA A 107 1.29 3.65 15.61
CA ALA A 107 0.75 3.30 14.31
C ALA A 107 -0.10 4.44 13.74
N ALA A 108 -0.07 4.64 12.42
CA ALA A 108 -0.84 5.69 11.75
C ALA A 108 -1.55 5.14 10.52
N GLY A 109 -2.85 5.41 10.43
CA GLY A 109 -3.64 5.23 9.21
C GLY A 109 -3.82 6.56 8.51
N ILE A 110 -3.53 6.62 7.21
CA ILE A 110 -3.53 7.87 6.46
C ILE A 110 -4.53 7.78 5.30
N ASN A 111 -5.41 8.78 5.18
CA ASN A 111 -6.22 8.99 4.00
C ASN A 111 -5.44 9.80 2.96
N TYR A 112 -5.75 9.57 1.72
CA TYR A 112 -5.25 10.32 0.56
C TYR A 112 -6.42 10.62 -0.38
N THR A 113 -6.29 11.64 -1.22
CA THR A 113 -7.34 12.06 -2.13
C THR A 113 -7.69 10.96 -3.11
N LEU A 114 -8.88 10.40 -2.96
CA LEU A 114 -9.39 9.34 -3.83
C LEU A 114 -9.67 9.89 -5.23
N ARG A 115 -9.28 9.12 -6.25
CA ARG A 115 -9.55 9.49 -7.64
C ARG A 115 -11.05 9.43 -7.94
N THR A 116 -11.54 10.50 -8.54
CA THR A 116 -12.86 10.58 -9.18
C THR A 116 -12.70 11.06 -10.62
N ASP A 117 -13.78 10.99 -11.41
CA ASP A 117 -13.76 11.53 -12.78
C ASP A 117 -13.61 13.06 -12.80
N GLU A 118 -13.86 13.74 -11.67
CA GLU A 118 -13.89 15.19 -11.55
C GLU A 118 -12.58 15.80 -11.03
N ASN A 119 -11.88 15.10 -10.12
CA ASN A 119 -10.72 15.68 -9.42
C ASN A 119 -9.37 15.34 -10.05
N GLY A 120 -9.32 14.36 -10.98
CA GLY A 120 -8.09 13.98 -11.67
C GLY A 120 -6.97 13.42 -10.78
N ALA A 121 -7.26 13.07 -9.51
CA ALA A 121 -6.27 12.46 -8.63
C ALA A 121 -5.67 11.19 -9.28
N SER A 122 -4.41 10.92 -9.02
CA SER A 122 -3.64 9.85 -9.63
C SER A 122 -2.74 9.17 -8.60
N VAL A 123 -2.15 8.04 -8.95
CA VAL A 123 -1.15 7.38 -8.08
C VAL A 123 0.02 8.34 -7.79
N THR A 124 0.41 9.17 -8.76
CA THR A 124 1.46 10.18 -8.58
C THR A 124 1.07 11.20 -7.51
N SER A 125 -0.13 11.80 -7.61
CA SER A 125 -0.57 12.79 -6.62
C SER A 125 -0.81 12.17 -5.25
N GLN A 126 -1.35 10.96 -5.19
CA GLN A 126 -1.56 10.22 -3.94
C GLN A 126 -0.23 9.84 -3.25
N ALA A 127 0.77 9.41 -4.03
CA ALA A 127 2.11 9.16 -3.49
C ALA A 127 2.75 10.44 -2.92
N GLN A 128 2.53 11.59 -3.58
CA GLN A 128 2.99 12.88 -3.05
C GLN A 128 2.27 13.24 -1.74
N GLU A 129 0.94 13.06 -1.66
CA GLU A 129 0.19 13.29 -0.43
C GLU A 129 0.69 12.41 0.74
N ILE A 130 1.01 11.14 0.47
CA ILE A 130 1.62 10.27 1.49
C ILE A 130 2.96 10.84 1.94
N LYS A 131 3.82 11.24 1.02
CA LYS A 131 5.11 11.86 1.35
C LYS A 131 4.94 13.11 2.22
N ASP A 132 4.00 13.98 1.86
CA ASP A 132 3.72 15.22 2.57
C ASP A 132 3.12 14.96 3.96
N SER A 133 2.40 13.87 4.16
CA SER A 133 1.75 13.52 5.43
C SER A 133 2.73 13.08 6.53
N ILE A 134 3.83 12.43 6.18
CA ILE A 134 4.75 11.79 7.14
C ILE A 134 5.33 12.77 8.17
N PRO A 135 5.82 13.98 7.81
CA PRO A 135 6.28 14.95 8.80
C PRO A 135 5.19 15.33 9.81
N HIS A 136 3.94 15.48 9.36
CA HIS A 136 2.80 15.82 10.20
C HIS A 136 2.44 14.69 11.18
N VAL A 137 2.51 13.43 10.72
CA VAL A 137 2.31 12.24 11.55
C VAL A 137 3.34 12.20 12.68
N ILE A 138 4.62 12.41 12.34
CA ILE A 138 5.73 12.39 13.31
C ILE A 138 5.58 13.53 14.32
N GLU A 139 5.24 14.74 13.88
CA GLU A 139 5.03 15.88 14.76
C GLU A 139 3.84 15.66 15.69
N ALA A 140 2.72 15.14 15.16
CA ALA A 140 1.55 14.82 15.98
C ALA A 140 1.88 13.74 17.02
N ALA A 141 2.61 12.70 16.68
CA ALA A 141 3.07 11.68 17.63
C ALA A 141 3.92 12.32 18.74
N LYS A 142 4.83 13.22 18.38
CA LYS A 142 5.67 13.96 19.34
C LYS A 142 4.83 14.83 20.28
N ASN A 143 3.81 15.51 19.78
CA ASN A 143 2.91 16.34 20.58
C ASN A 143 2.10 15.50 21.58
N GLU A 144 1.86 14.22 21.25
CA GLU A 144 1.22 13.24 22.14
C GLU A 144 2.21 12.54 23.10
N GLY A 145 3.49 12.89 23.05
CA GLY A 145 4.54 12.39 23.95
C GLY A 145 5.37 11.23 23.39
N TYR A 146 5.25 10.91 22.10
CA TYR A 146 5.96 9.81 21.45
C TYR A 146 7.00 10.31 20.45
N THR A 147 8.27 10.24 20.81
CA THR A 147 9.37 10.63 19.92
C THR A 147 9.67 9.49 18.94
N ILE A 148 9.50 9.72 17.67
CA ILE A 148 9.76 8.73 16.61
C ILE A 148 11.22 8.81 16.16
N ASP A 149 11.91 7.67 16.07
CA ASP A 149 13.31 7.60 15.60
C ASP A 149 13.51 6.79 14.32
N LYS A 150 12.52 5.98 13.92
CA LYS A 150 12.53 5.18 12.68
C LYS A 150 11.10 4.81 12.30
N MET A 151 10.91 4.38 11.07
CA MET A 151 9.58 3.97 10.61
C MET A 151 9.59 2.75 9.69
N ALA A 152 8.47 2.06 9.68
CA ALA A 152 8.06 1.13 8.64
C ALA A 152 6.81 1.69 7.93
N ILE A 153 6.64 1.34 6.66
CA ILE A 153 5.45 1.72 5.90
C ILE A 153 4.83 0.49 5.23
N SER A 154 3.52 0.40 5.28
CA SER A 154 2.76 -0.79 4.89
C SER A 154 1.43 -0.42 4.26
N GLY A 155 0.74 -1.42 3.74
CA GLY A 155 -0.61 -1.28 3.22
C GLY A 155 -1.11 -2.51 2.49
N GLY A 156 -2.36 -2.47 2.06
CA GLY A 156 -2.98 -3.49 1.21
C GLY A 156 -3.33 -2.95 -0.16
N SER A 157 -3.17 -3.73 -1.24
CA SER A 157 -3.59 -3.34 -2.59
C SER A 157 -3.05 -1.95 -2.99
N ALA A 158 -3.92 -0.99 -3.27
CA ALA A 158 -3.52 0.39 -3.58
C ALA A 158 -2.59 0.98 -2.51
N GLY A 159 -2.90 0.77 -1.23
CA GLY A 159 -2.04 1.21 -0.12
C GLY A 159 -0.67 0.55 -0.12
N HIS A 160 -0.57 -0.73 -0.50
CA HIS A 160 0.73 -1.39 -0.64
C HIS A 160 1.55 -0.82 -1.81
N ALA A 161 0.90 -0.45 -2.92
CA ALA A 161 1.60 0.22 -4.02
C ALA A 161 2.20 1.56 -3.56
N LEU A 162 1.41 2.40 -2.88
CA LEU A 162 1.86 3.67 -2.34
C LEU A 162 2.96 3.49 -1.27
N ALA A 163 2.83 2.47 -0.41
CA ALA A 163 3.85 2.13 0.59
C ALA A 163 5.18 1.73 -0.05
N MET A 164 5.17 0.90 -1.10
CA MET A 164 6.37 0.53 -1.85
C MET A 164 6.99 1.73 -2.58
N ILE A 165 6.18 2.62 -3.18
CA ILE A 165 6.68 3.84 -3.82
C ILE A 165 7.41 4.69 -2.78
N TYR A 166 6.81 4.94 -1.62
CA TYR A 166 7.47 5.70 -0.55
C TYR A 166 8.75 5.01 -0.06
N ALA A 167 8.70 3.70 0.21
CA ALA A 167 9.82 2.94 0.77
C ALA A 167 11.02 2.81 -0.17
N TYR A 168 10.80 2.75 -1.49
CA TYR A 168 11.88 2.52 -2.46
C TYR A 168 12.34 3.81 -3.15
N ARG A 169 11.41 4.74 -3.42
CA ARG A 169 11.71 6.01 -4.09
C ARG A 169 12.05 7.12 -3.10
N ASP A 170 11.22 7.29 -2.07
CA ASP A 170 11.23 8.49 -1.21
C ASP A 170 11.94 8.28 0.14
N ALA A 171 12.35 7.05 0.48
CA ALA A 171 12.92 6.72 1.81
C ALA A 171 14.13 7.59 2.21
N LYS A 172 14.95 8.02 1.24
CA LYS A 172 16.13 8.87 1.51
C LYS A 172 15.77 10.29 1.94
N GLU A 173 14.56 10.75 1.62
CA GLU A 173 14.05 12.07 1.97
C GLU A 173 13.13 12.03 3.20
N ALA A 174 12.90 10.83 3.77
CA ALA A 174 12.06 10.66 4.93
C ALA A 174 12.65 11.38 6.18
N PRO A 175 11.82 11.98 7.04
CA PRO A 175 12.28 12.70 8.24
C PRO A 175 12.98 11.81 9.26
N VAL A 176 12.70 10.51 9.24
CA VAL A 176 13.35 9.47 10.03
C VAL A 176 13.66 8.26 9.12
N PRO A 177 14.66 7.43 9.43
CA PRO A 177 14.97 6.27 8.61
C PRO A 177 13.76 5.37 8.37
N VAL A 178 13.48 5.05 7.11
CA VAL A 178 12.58 3.96 6.73
C VAL A 178 13.37 2.67 6.80
N VAL A 179 12.97 1.74 7.66
CA VAL A 179 13.75 0.53 7.95
C VAL A 179 13.08 -0.77 7.46
N LEU A 180 11.82 -0.69 7.04
CA LEU A 180 11.05 -1.86 6.60
C LEU A 180 9.84 -1.42 5.76
N THR A 181 9.51 -2.18 4.73
CA THR A 181 8.16 -2.18 4.14
C THR A 181 7.56 -3.57 4.16
N PHE A 182 6.25 -3.66 4.37
CA PHE A 182 5.52 -4.92 4.27
C PHE A 182 4.12 -4.67 3.73
N GLY A 183 3.54 -5.66 3.08
CA GLY A 183 2.20 -5.50 2.53
C GLY A 183 1.83 -6.60 1.55
N GLY A 184 0.66 -6.49 0.96
CA GLY A 184 0.17 -7.50 0.04
C GLY A 184 -0.60 -6.96 -1.15
N VAL A 185 -0.52 -7.70 -2.24
CA VAL A 185 -1.30 -7.57 -3.48
C VAL A 185 -1.33 -6.15 -4.09
N GLY A 186 -0.32 -5.33 -3.81
CA GLY A 186 -0.19 -4.01 -4.43
C GLY A 186 0.52 -4.07 -5.78
N PRO A 187 0.09 -3.30 -6.79
CA PRO A 187 0.84 -3.17 -8.02
C PRO A 187 2.23 -2.55 -7.75
N SER A 188 3.27 -3.32 -8.07
CA SER A 188 4.66 -2.88 -7.98
C SER A 188 5.17 -2.26 -9.28
N SER A 189 4.41 -2.42 -10.37
CA SER A 189 4.77 -2.00 -11.73
C SER A 189 3.51 -1.59 -12.50
N PHE A 190 3.65 -0.53 -13.27
CA PHE A 190 2.63 -0.04 -14.21
C PHE A 190 3.11 -0.17 -15.68
N TYR A 191 4.05 -1.08 -15.95
CA TYR A 191 4.46 -1.42 -17.31
C TYR A 191 3.39 -2.27 -17.99
N MET A 192 2.93 -1.86 -19.17
CA MET A 192 1.78 -2.49 -19.85
C MET A 192 2.00 -3.97 -20.18
N GLU A 193 3.24 -4.38 -20.40
CA GLU A 193 3.59 -5.79 -20.56
C GLU A 193 3.28 -6.67 -19.33
N ASP A 194 3.16 -6.11 -18.14
CA ASP A 194 2.74 -6.82 -16.93
C ASP A 194 1.22 -6.89 -16.82
N TRP A 195 0.50 -6.01 -17.51
CA TRP A 195 -0.96 -5.86 -17.45
C TRP A 195 -1.70 -6.55 -18.61
N GLY A 196 -1.04 -7.50 -19.30
CA GLY A 196 -1.61 -8.22 -20.44
C GLY A 196 -2.89 -9.01 -20.12
N ILE A 197 -3.14 -9.39 -18.85
CA ILE A 197 -4.41 -10.02 -18.46
C ILE A 197 -5.64 -9.13 -18.71
N TYR A 198 -5.44 -7.82 -18.86
CA TYR A 198 -6.47 -6.84 -19.23
C TYR A 198 -6.41 -6.45 -20.71
N GLY A 199 -5.54 -7.10 -21.49
CA GLY A 199 -5.31 -6.76 -22.88
C GLY A 199 -4.51 -5.46 -23.07
N ALA A 200 -3.87 -4.94 -22.02
CA ALA A 200 -3.10 -3.72 -22.09
C ALA A 200 -1.85 -3.84 -22.97
N ASP A 201 -1.38 -5.05 -23.20
CA ASP A 201 -0.29 -5.37 -24.12
C ASP A 201 -0.71 -5.41 -25.60
N THR A 202 -2.01 -5.39 -25.89
CA THR A 202 -2.56 -5.50 -27.27
C THR A 202 -3.56 -4.40 -27.60
N ASN A 203 -4.19 -3.77 -26.61
CA ASN A 203 -5.14 -2.67 -26.78
C ASN A 203 -4.48 -1.36 -26.31
N HIS A 204 -3.80 -0.69 -27.24
CA HIS A 204 -3.02 0.52 -26.94
C HIS A 204 -3.89 1.71 -26.48
N GLU A 205 -5.13 1.84 -26.98
CA GLU A 205 -6.08 2.87 -26.52
C GLU A 205 -6.42 2.67 -25.03
N ALA A 206 -6.74 1.42 -24.65
CA ALA A 206 -7.04 1.09 -23.26
C ALA A 206 -5.82 1.24 -22.35
N ALA A 207 -4.64 0.85 -22.84
CA ALA A 207 -3.37 1.02 -22.14
C ALA A 207 -3.06 2.50 -21.91
N ALA A 208 -3.18 3.34 -22.93
CA ALA A 208 -2.98 4.78 -22.81
C ALA A 208 -3.94 5.42 -21.79
N GLY A 209 -5.22 5.00 -21.81
CA GLY A 209 -6.19 5.44 -20.82
C GLY A 209 -5.85 5.03 -19.39
N LEU A 210 -5.37 3.79 -19.19
CA LEU A 210 -4.94 3.30 -17.87
C LEU A 210 -3.72 4.07 -17.36
N VAL A 211 -2.69 4.24 -18.20
CA VAL A 211 -1.48 4.99 -17.83
C VAL A 211 -1.81 6.43 -17.53
N SER A 212 -2.63 7.09 -18.35
CA SER A 212 -3.05 8.48 -18.10
C SER A 212 -3.80 8.61 -16.76
N ALA A 213 -4.68 7.65 -16.47
CA ALA A 213 -5.45 7.66 -15.23
C ALA A 213 -4.57 7.44 -13.99
N THR A 214 -3.58 6.55 -14.07
CA THR A 214 -2.71 6.22 -12.94
C THR A 214 -1.58 7.23 -12.73
N SER A 215 -1.01 7.76 -13.81
CA SER A 215 0.07 8.76 -13.73
C SER A 215 -0.43 10.19 -13.51
N GLY A 216 -1.67 10.51 -13.95
CA GLY A 216 -2.18 11.89 -14.00
C GLY A 216 -1.63 12.71 -15.16
N GLN A 217 -0.93 12.09 -16.11
CA GLN A 217 -0.39 12.71 -17.31
C GLN A 217 -1.11 12.19 -18.55
N GLU A 218 -1.21 13.00 -19.58
CA GLU A 218 -1.78 12.57 -20.86
C GLU A 218 -0.81 11.61 -21.56
N VAL A 219 -1.26 10.40 -21.86
CA VAL A 219 -0.52 9.37 -22.59
C VAL A 219 -1.30 8.96 -23.81
N THR A 220 -0.63 8.93 -24.97
CA THR A 220 -1.24 8.57 -26.25
C THR A 220 -0.97 7.11 -26.62
N GLU A 221 -1.74 6.59 -27.59
CA GLU A 221 -1.48 5.25 -28.15
C GLU A 221 -0.09 5.14 -28.77
N GLU A 222 0.42 6.23 -29.37
CA GLU A 222 1.75 6.27 -29.96
C GLU A 222 2.83 6.07 -28.89
N MET A 223 2.68 6.72 -27.72
CA MET A 223 3.59 6.55 -26.58
C MET A 223 3.58 5.12 -26.01
N ILE A 224 2.43 4.43 -26.10
CA ILE A 224 2.36 3.01 -25.72
C ILE A 224 3.12 2.16 -26.74
N MET A 225 2.93 2.43 -28.04
CA MET A 225 3.54 1.64 -29.13
C MET A 225 5.06 1.81 -29.19
N ASP A 226 5.57 3.03 -29.00
CA ASP A 226 7.01 3.30 -29.04
C ASP A 226 7.71 3.07 -27.69
N GLY A 227 6.92 2.87 -26.60
CA GLY A 227 7.42 2.58 -25.27
C GLY A 227 7.82 3.81 -24.44
N SER A 228 7.66 5.03 -24.95
CA SER A 228 8.02 6.27 -24.23
C SER A 228 7.18 6.51 -22.98
N TYR A 229 5.97 5.93 -22.88
CA TYR A 229 5.14 5.94 -21.67
C TYR A 229 5.88 5.41 -20.42
N LYS A 230 6.93 4.59 -20.60
CA LYS A 230 7.69 4.00 -19.49
C LYS A 230 8.36 5.03 -18.62
N GLU A 231 8.82 6.13 -19.21
CA GLU A 231 9.40 7.25 -18.47
C GLU A 231 8.39 7.85 -17.49
N ILE A 232 7.13 7.92 -17.90
CA ILE A 232 6.04 8.44 -17.05
C ILE A 232 5.71 7.46 -15.91
N VAL A 233 5.53 6.17 -16.21
CA VAL A 233 5.15 5.19 -15.19
C VAL A 233 6.31 4.75 -14.28
N ASN A 234 7.55 5.06 -14.62
CA ASN A 234 8.70 4.84 -13.74
C ASN A 234 8.50 5.52 -12.38
N GLU A 235 7.92 6.73 -12.36
CA GLU A 235 7.64 7.48 -11.13
C GLU A 235 6.73 6.73 -10.15
N ILE A 236 5.79 5.94 -10.68
CA ILE A 236 4.79 5.21 -9.88
C ILE A 236 5.03 3.69 -9.87
N SER A 237 6.04 3.21 -10.55
CA SER A 237 6.43 1.79 -10.58
C SER A 237 7.51 1.53 -9.53
N ALA A 238 7.12 1.09 -8.34
CA ALA A 238 8.05 0.86 -7.22
C ALA A 238 9.25 -0.02 -7.62
N VAL A 239 9.03 -1.01 -8.49
CA VAL A 239 10.10 -1.89 -9.00
C VAL A 239 11.23 -1.15 -9.72
N HIS A 240 10.94 0.03 -10.30
CA HIS A 240 11.96 0.88 -10.97
C HIS A 240 13.02 1.40 -10.00
N TRP A 241 12.62 1.62 -8.76
CA TRP A 241 13.44 2.24 -7.71
C TRP A 241 14.20 1.24 -6.83
N VAL A 242 14.07 -0.07 -7.13
CA VAL A 242 14.80 -1.10 -6.38
C VAL A 242 16.29 -1.04 -6.67
N THR A 243 17.08 -0.88 -5.61
CA THR A 243 18.55 -0.83 -5.62
C THR A 243 19.10 -1.67 -4.47
N GLU A 244 20.42 -1.77 -4.34
CA GLU A 244 21.08 -2.42 -3.20
C GLU A 244 20.82 -1.71 -1.85
N GLU A 245 20.38 -0.44 -1.88
CA GLU A 245 20.01 0.35 -0.70
C GLU A 245 18.51 0.26 -0.36
N THR A 246 17.73 -0.51 -1.13
CA THR A 246 16.30 -0.69 -0.87
C THR A 246 16.07 -1.34 0.49
N VAL A 247 15.11 -0.80 1.23
CA VAL A 247 14.77 -1.27 2.57
C VAL A 247 14.28 -2.72 2.56
N PRO A 248 14.51 -3.48 3.65
CA PRO A 248 13.96 -4.83 3.82
C PRO A 248 12.46 -4.89 3.52
N SER A 249 12.00 -5.99 2.94
CA SER A 249 10.64 -6.09 2.42
C SER A 249 9.99 -7.44 2.71
N VAL A 250 8.74 -7.44 3.21
CA VAL A 250 7.93 -8.64 3.39
C VAL A 250 6.65 -8.50 2.57
N VAL A 251 6.50 -9.28 1.51
CA VAL A 251 5.39 -9.13 0.57
C VAL A 251 4.65 -10.43 0.30
N ILE A 252 3.34 -10.34 0.09
CA ILE A 252 2.48 -11.49 -0.24
C ILE A 252 1.61 -11.19 -1.45
N TYR A 253 1.51 -12.15 -2.38
CA TYR A 253 0.73 -12.02 -3.61
C TYR A 253 -0.08 -13.28 -3.91
N GLY A 254 -1.30 -13.10 -4.43
CA GLY A 254 -2.13 -14.18 -4.94
C GLY A 254 -1.74 -14.55 -6.37
N LYS A 255 -1.46 -15.82 -6.63
CA LYS A 255 -1.05 -16.30 -7.96
C LYS A 255 -2.12 -16.12 -9.04
N HIS A 256 -3.38 -16.15 -8.63
CA HIS A 256 -4.54 -15.98 -9.51
C HIS A 256 -5.18 -14.61 -9.40
N ASP A 257 -4.38 -13.60 -8.99
CA ASP A 257 -4.86 -12.23 -8.86
C ASP A 257 -5.30 -11.67 -10.22
N LYS A 258 -6.56 -11.21 -10.28
CA LYS A 258 -7.18 -10.59 -11.45
C LYS A 258 -7.37 -9.08 -11.30
N VAL A 259 -6.86 -8.49 -10.22
CA VAL A 259 -6.89 -7.05 -9.97
C VAL A 259 -5.49 -6.48 -10.18
N GLN A 260 -4.51 -7.05 -9.52
CA GLN A 260 -3.10 -6.73 -9.70
C GLN A 260 -2.42 -7.94 -10.39
N PRO A 261 -1.86 -7.78 -11.59
CA PRO A 261 -1.26 -8.92 -12.31
C PRO A 261 -0.09 -9.54 -11.54
N TYR A 262 -0.15 -10.85 -11.30
CA TYR A 262 0.93 -11.58 -10.62
C TYR A 262 2.29 -11.44 -11.32
N LYS A 263 2.29 -11.17 -12.64
CA LYS A 263 3.51 -10.92 -13.42
C LYS A 263 4.30 -9.71 -12.90
N ALA A 264 3.62 -8.67 -12.44
CA ALA A 264 4.26 -7.51 -11.82
C ALA A 264 4.92 -7.89 -10.48
N ALA A 265 4.29 -8.76 -9.69
CA ALA A 265 4.88 -9.28 -8.45
C ALA A 265 6.15 -10.10 -8.71
N VAL A 266 6.15 -10.97 -9.74
CA VAL A 266 7.35 -11.73 -10.16
C VAL A 266 8.48 -10.79 -10.61
N ARG A 267 8.16 -9.69 -11.28
CA ARG A 267 9.14 -8.66 -11.64
C ARG A 267 9.75 -8.02 -10.39
N LEU A 268 8.92 -7.73 -9.37
CA LEU A 268 9.39 -7.17 -8.09
C LEU A 268 10.34 -8.16 -7.39
N GLU A 269 9.96 -9.42 -7.24
CA GLU A 269 10.79 -10.45 -6.61
C GLU A 269 12.16 -10.54 -7.30
N LYS A 270 12.16 -10.56 -8.64
CA LYS A 270 13.39 -10.58 -9.42
C LYS A 270 14.28 -9.37 -9.11
N ALA A 271 13.71 -8.17 -9.07
CA ALA A 271 14.46 -6.95 -8.79
C ALA A 271 15.06 -6.95 -7.37
N LEU A 272 14.28 -7.33 -6.36
CA LEU A 272 14.76 -7.46 -4.98
C LEU A 272 15.92 -8.44 -4.87
N LYS A 273 15.79 -9.60 -5.51
CA LYS A 273 16.82 -10.64 -5.52
C LYS A 273 18.10 -10.20 -6.22
N GLU A 274 17.99 -9.58 -7.39
CA GLU A 274 19.14 -9.13 -8.21
C GLU A 274 19.92 -8.01 -7.51
N ASN A 275 19.26 -7.21 -6.68
CA ASN A 275 19.90 -6.14 -5.89
C ASN A 275 20.31 -6.58 -4.47
N GLY A 276 20.16 -7.86 -4.10
CA GLY A 276 20.60 -8.38 -2.81
C GLY A 276 19.83 -7.82 -1.60
N VAL A 277 18.60 -7.36 -1.82
CA VAL A 277 17.74 -6.84 -0.75
C VAL A 277 17.38 -7.97 0.22
N ASP A 278 17.29 -7.70 1.52
CA ASP A 278 16.71 -8.64 2.48
C ASP A 278 15.19 -8.66 2.32
N TYR A 279 14.63 -9.74 1.79
CA TYR A 279 13.20 -9.81 1.52
C TYR A 279 12.61 -11.20 1.79
N GLN A 280 11.30 -11.20 2.04
CA GLN A 280 10.44 -12.39 2.01
C GLN A 280 9.35 -12.17 0.98
N PHE A 281 9.23 -13.11 0.06
CA PHE A 281 8.20 -13.09 -0.99
C PHE A 281 7.34 -14.34 -0.87
N LEU A 282 6.06 -14.16 -0.53
CA LEU A 282 5.12 -15.24 -0.34
C LEU A 282 4.11 -15.28 -1.49
N THR A 283 3.89 -16.48 -2.03
CA THR A 283 2.89 -16.73 -3.05
C THR A 283 1.72 -17.51 -2.47
N ALA A 284 0.54 -16.94 -2.51
CA ALA A 284 -0.72 -17.62 -2.23
C ALA A 284 -1.18 -18.36 -3.51
N GLU A 285 -0.81 -19.64 -3.63
CA GLU A 285 -0.92 -20.43 -4.85
C GLU A 285 -2.36 -20.65 -5.33
N HIS A 286 -3.35 -20.62 -4.41
CA HIS A 286 -4.77 -20.90 -4.71
C HIS A 286 -5.64 -19.65 -4.61
N SER A 287 -5.04 -18.49 -4.33
CA SER A 287 -5.75 -17.24 -4.08
C SER A 287 -5.59 -16.24 -5.23
N GLY A 288 -6.61 -15.39 -5.36
CA GLY A 288 -6.55 -14.15 -6.10
C GLY A 288 -6.21 -12.97 -5.19
N HIS A 289 -6.73 -11.79 -5.54
CA HIS A 289 -6.48 -10.53 -4.84
C HIS A 289 -6.81 -10.55 -3.34
N GLY A 290 -7.81 -11.32 -2.95
CA GLY A 290 -8.26 -11.40 -1.55
C GLY A 290 -7.44 -12.32 -0.66
N LEU A 291 -6.51 -13.12 -1.16
CA LEU A 291 -5.68 -14.10 -0.42
C LEU A 291 -6.49 -15.14 0.39
N GLN A 292 -7.75 -15.34 0.07
CA GLN A 292 -8.75 -16.01 0.92
C GLN A 292 -8.66 -17.55 0.93
N ASN A 293 -7.86 -18.16 0.05
CA ASN A 293 -7.79 -19.62 -0.07
C ASN A 293 -6.48 -20.20 0.48
N ASP A 294 -5.60 -19.37 1.03
CA ASP A 294 -4.26 -19.76 1.49
C ASP A 294 -3.99 -19.23 2.91
N ASP A 295 -4.88 -19.56 3.85
CA ASP A 295 -4.81 -19.11 5.25
C ASP A 295 -3.44 -19.38 5.90
N ALA A 296 -2.83 -20.54 5.60
CA ALA A 296 -1.53 -20.90 6.16
C ALA A 296 -0.42 -19.95 5.67
N VAL A 297 -0.44 -19.59 4.37
CA VAL A 297 0.53 -18.65 3.78
C VAL A 297 0.34 -17.25 4.33
N TYR A 298 -0.92 -16.83 4.52
CA TYR A 298 -1.16 -15.52 5.12
C TYR A 298 -0.72 -15.48 6.60
N LYS A 299 -0.93 -16.56 7.35
CA LYS A 299 -0.42 -16.68 8.72
C LYS A 299 1.12 -16.61 8.75
N GLU A 300 1.78 -17.30 7.84
CA GLU A 300 3.24 -17.25 7.67
C GLU A 300 3.70 -15.80 7.37
N TYR A 301 3.00 -15.12 6.45
CA TYR A 301 3.25 -13.70 6.17
C TYR A 301 3.19 -12.85 7.44
N MET A 302 2.17 -12.99 8.26
CA MET A 302 2.05 -12.22 9.51
C MET A 302 3.15 -12.54 10.53
N MET A 303 3.57 -13.80 10.60
CA MET A 303 4.70 -14.21 11.44
C MET A 303 6.02 -13.56 10.97
N LEU A 304 6.25 -13.54 9.66
CA LEU A 304 7.43 -12.87 9.08
C LEU A 304 7.38 -11.35 9.25
N VAL A 305 6.20 -10.73 9.20
CA VAL A 305 6.04 -9.31 9.54
C VAL A 305 6.45 -9.05 10.99
N GLU A 306 6.02 -9.87 11.96
CA GLU A 306 6.45 -9.75 13.35
C GLU A 306 7.97 -9.93 13.50
N GLU A 307 8.56 -10.92 12.83
CA GLU A 307 10.00 -11.18 12.87
C GLU A 307 10.81 -9.99 12.32
N TYR A 308 10.38 -9.44 11.16
CA TYR A 308 11.06 -8.31 10.53
C TYR A 308 10.88 -7.02 11.33
N LEU A 309 9.70 -6.78 11.89
CA LEU A 309 9.50 -5.67 12.83
C LEU A 309 10.44 -5.78 14.03
N ALA A 310 10.53 -6.96 14.65
CA ALA A 310 11.44 -7.18 15.79
C ALA A 310 12.92 -7.03 15.40
N LYS A 311 13.30 -7.42 14.17
CA LYS A 311 14.68 -7.33 13.66
C LYS A 311 15.10 -5.90 13.35
N TYR A 312 14.25 -5.14 12.63
CA TYR A 312 14.61 -3.82 12.10
C TYR A 312 14.09 -2.65 12.93
N MET A 313 13.06 -2.89 13.72
CA MET A 313 12.43 -1.90 14.58
C MET A 313 12.07 -2.50 15.95
N PRO A 314 13.07 -3.01 16.71
CA PRO A 314 12.81 -3.63 18.01
C PRO A 314 12.13 -2.64 18.95
N VAL A 315 11.26 -3.17 19.80
CA VAL A 315 10.57 -2.43 20.86
C VAL A 315 11.30 -2.72 22.17
N ASP A 316 12.11 -1.78 22.62
CA ASP A 316 12.90 -1.87 23.87
C ASP A 316 12.02 -1.75 25.14
#